data_fcef5fb45e8ef8758fb8c35ab96e6ea5
#
_entry.id   fcef5fb45e8ef8758fb8c35ab96e6ea5
#
_cell.length_a   1.000
_cell.length_b   1.000
_cell.length_c   1.000
_cell.angle_alpha   90.00
_cell.angle_beta   90.00
_cell.angle_gamma   90.00
#
_symmetry.space_group_name_H-M   'P 1'
#
loop_
_entity.id
_entity.type
_entity.pdbx_description
1 polymer ?
#
loop_
_entity_poly.entity_id
_entity_poly.type
_entity_poly.pdbx_seq_one_letter_code
_entity_poly.pdbx_strand_id
1 'polypeptide(L)'
;MENYKMKSKINILSKIVDSFFIVFSCFIVYFGLKTGVSFSKNSYTVFTILLGAFYSFIFIRDFLFYKTLKITHYELIFFYPILRKEARIQKKDIQKIDFIKSEHIPKLWIYYYRVKITMESKNYIISSKDYRNFWEILNNIGAKLPKRKIESYKKREV
;
A
#
# COMPACT_ATOMS: atom_id res chain seq x y z
N MET A 1 -22.34 20.15 4.27
CA MET A 1 -22.09 18.68 4.28
C MET A 1 -21.46 18.31 2.95
N GLU A 2 -20.17 17.86 2.95
CA GLU A 2 -19.53 17.36 1.73
C GLU A 2 -20.19 16.02 1.37
N ASN A 3 -20.90 15.98 0.26
CA ASN A 3 -21.50 14.75 -0.26
C ASN A 3 -20.39 13.86 -0.85
N TYR A 4 -19.83 12.98 -0.04
CA TYR A 4 -18.90 11.98 -0.54
C TYR A 4 -19.64 10.95 -1.38
N LYS A 5 -19.23 10.80 -2.63
CA LYS A 5 -19.75 9.75 -3.51
C LYS A 5 -19.31 8.37 -3.03
N MET A 6 -18.11 8.30 -2.47
CA MET A 6 -17.52 7.03 -2.02
C MET A 6 -16.35 7.25 -1.03
N LYS A 7 -16.20 6.32 -0.10
CA LYS A 7 -15.05 6.21 0.81
C LYS A 7 -14.38 4.86 0.62
N SER A 8 -13.05 4.83 0.61
CA SER A 8 -12.30 3.58 0.54
C SER A 8 -12.52 2.71 1.78
N LYS A 9 -12.68 1.41 1.55
CA LYS A 9 -12.70 0.40 2.62
C LYS A 9 -11.30 -0.18 2.75
N ILE A 10 -10.72 -0.05 3.93
CA ILE A 10 -9.35 -0.48 4.22
C ILE A 10 -9.28 -2.00 4.24
N ASN A 11 -8.18 -2.55 3.74
CA ASN A 11 -7.87 -3.96 3.94
C ASN A 11 -7.20 -4.14 5.32
N ILE A 12 -8.02 -4.36 6.35
CA ILE A 12 -7.57 -4.50 7.74
C ILE A 12 -6.59 -5.67 7.87
N LEU A 13 -6.84 -6.78 7.20
CA LEU A 13 -5.97 -7.95 7.26
C LEU A 13 -4.54 -7.62 6.80
N SER A 14 -4.40 -6.89 5.69
CA SER A 14 -3.09 -6.43 5.22
C SER A 14 -2.38 -5.59 6.28
N LYS A 15 -3.11 -4.73 7.00
CA LYS A 15 -2.50 -3.86 8.04
C LYS A 15 -2.12 -4.62 9.30
N ILE A 16 -2.87 -5.64 9.68
CA ILE A 16 -2.51 -6.54 10.79
C ILE A 16 -1.22 -7.28 10.46
N VAL A 17 -1.11 -7.82 9.24
CA VAL A 17 0.09 -8.52 8.78
C VAL A 17 1.30 -7.58 8.75
N ASP A 18 1.15 -6.37 8.19
CA ASP A 18 2.23 -5.37 8.18
C ASP A 18 2.68 -5.02 9.61
N SER A 19 1.73 -4.84 10.56
CA SER A 19 2.04 -4.56 11.97
C SER A 19 2.76 -5.71 12.67
N PHE A 20 2.35 -6.95 12.41
CA PHE A 20 3.03 -8.12 12.93
C PHE A 20 4.49 -8.19 12.49
N PHE A 21 4.76 -7.93 11.21
CA PHE A 21 6.12 -7.92 10.69
C PHE A 21 6.98 -6.80 11.30
N ILE A 22 6.40 -5.62 11.58
CA ILE A 22 7.11 -4.54 12.29
C ILE A 22 7.56 -5.02 13.68
N VAL A 23 6.63 -5.55 14.47
CA VAL A 23 6.92 -6.03 15.83
C VAL A 23 7.97 -7.14 15.80
N PHE A 24 7.81 -8.10 14.90
CA PHE A 24 8.74 -9.22 14.76
C PHE A 24 10.15 -8.77 14.36
N SER A 25 10.26 -7.84 13.41
CA SER A 25 11.54 -7.30 12.98
C SER A 25 12.24 -6.50 14.09
N CYS A 26 11.48 -5.69 14.85
CA CYS A 26 12.00 -4.96 16.00
C CYS A 26 12.49 -5.92 17.11
N PHE A 27 11.78 -7.04 17.32
CA PHE A 27 12.17 -8.06 18.25
C PHE A 27 13.50 -8.72 17.86
N ILE A 28 13.69 -9.06 16.59
CA ILE A 28 14.97 -9.60 16.07
C ILE A 28 16.13 -8.63 16.34
N VAL A 29 15.92 -7.34 16.04
CA VAL A 29 16.96 -6.32 16.27
C VAL A 29 17.26 -6.20 17.76
N TYR A 30 16.24 -6.12 18.61
CA TYR A 30 16.40 -6.01 20.06
C TYR A 30 17.16 -7.20 20.66
N PHE A 31 16.77 -8.42 20.31
CA PHE A 31 17.46 -9.63 20.78
C PHE A 31 18.89 -9.72 20.29
N GLY A 32 19.13 -9.39 19.02
CA GLY A 32 20.47 -9.36 18.46
C GLY A 32 21.39 -8.39 19.20
N LEU A 33 20.90 -7.23 19.59
CA LEU A 33 21.65 -6.23 20.36
C LEU A 33 21.86 -6.67 21.82
N LYS A 34 20.83 -7.27 22.45
CA LYS A 34 20.89 -7.69 23.87
C LYS A 34 21.82 -8.87 24.10
N THR A 35 21.90 -9.80 23.17
CA THR A 35 22.76 -11.00 23.31
C THR A 35 24.26 -10.69 23.27
N GLY A 36 24.62 -9.40 23.20
CA GLY A 36 26.03 -8.98 23.32
C GLY A 36 26.92 -9.56 22.23
N VAL A 37 26.33 -9.76 21.04
CA VAL A 37 27.07 -10.34 19.93
C VAL A 37 28.27 -9.46 19.64
N SER A 38 29.44 -10.00 19.97
CA SER A 38 30.71 -9.41 19.57
C SER A 38 30.68 -9.30 18.03
N PHE A 39 30.49 -8.10 17.51
CA PHE A 39 30.44 -7.82 16.08
C PHE A 39 31.62 -8.41 15.30
N SER A 40 32.70 -8.74 15.99
CA SER A 40 33.92 -9.26 15.40
C SER A 40 33.90 -10.76 15.09
N LYS A 41 32.98 -11.55 15.67
CA LYS A 41 33.09 -13.02 15.60
C LYS A 41 31.98 -13.72 14.80
N ASN A 42 30.86 -13.06 14.47
CA ASN A 42 29.78 -13.77 13.81
C ASN A 42 29.09 -12.91 12.75
N SER A 43 29.58 -12.98 11.52
CA SER A 43 29.05 -12.26 10.36
C SER A 43 27.54 -12.52 10.09
N TYR A 44 27.05 -13.71 10.40
CA TYR A 44 25.64 -14.07 10.22
C TYR A 44 24.71 -13.27 11.13
N THR A 45 25.12 -13.04 12.38
CA THR A 45 24.31 -12.28 13.33
C THR A 45 24.24 -10.81 12.93
N VAL A 46 25.36 -10.22 12.53
CA VAL A 46 25.40 -8.85 12.01
C VAL A 46 24.48 -8.72 10.80
N PHE A 47 24.57 -9.66 9.86
CA PHE A 47 23.72 -9.68 8.68
C PHE A 47 22.22 -9.78 9.05
N THR A 48 21.86 -10.64 10.01
CA THR A 48 20.47 -10.81 10.46
C THR A 48 19.93 -9.53 11.10
N ILE A 49 20.73 -8.83 11.92
CA ILE A 49 20.34 -7.55 12.52
C ILE A 49 20.13 -6.48 11.44
N LEU A 50 21.04 -6.37 10.48
CA LEU A 50 20.92 -5.42 9.38
C LEU A 50 19.67 -5.69 8.51
N LEU A 51 19.43 -6.96 8.23
CA LEU A 51 18.23 -7.40 7.48
C LEU A 51 16.95 -7.06 8.24
N GLY A 52 16.90 -7.34 9.55
CA GLY A 52 15.78 -6.98 10.42
C GLY A 52 15.53 -5.47 10.46
N ALA A 53 16.59 -4.67 10.59
CA ALA A 53 16.51 -3.22 10.57
C ALA A 53 15.98 -2.68 9.22
N PHE A 54 16.47 -3.24 8.12
CA PHE A 54 16.02 -2.87 6.77
C PHE A 54 14.53 -3.18 6.56
N TYR A 55 14.05 -4.35 6.94
CA TYR A 55 12.64 -4.70 6.88
C TYR A 55 11.79 -3.82 7.79
N SER A 56 12.25 -3.55 9.03
CA SER A 56 11.56 -2.63 9.95
C SER A 56 11.37 -1.25 9.30
N PHE A 57 12.41 -0.73 8.67
CA PHE A 57 12.33 0.56 7.98
C PHE A 57 11.28 0.57 6.86
N ILE A 58 11.24 -0.48 6.03
CA ILE A 58 10.24 -0.60 4.94
C ILE A 58 8.82 -0.62 5.52
N PHE A 59 8.56 -1.44 6.53
CA PHE A 59 7.23 -1.57 7.12
C PHE A 59 6.78 -0.30 7.84
N ILE A 60 7.68 0.35 8.60
CA ILE A 60 7.41 1.63 9.26
C ILE A 60 7.06 2.69 8.21
N ARG A 61 7.81 2.75 7.12
CA ARG A 61 7.52 3.65 6.00
C ARG A 61 6.11 3.40 5.44
N ASP A 62 5.78 2.15 5.12
CA ASP A 62 4.48 1.79 4.53
C ASP A 62 3.32 2.07 5.51
N PHE A 63 3.57 1.94 6.82
CA PHE A 63 2.62 2.29 7.86
C PHE A 63 2.42 3.82 7.97
N LEU A 64 3.51 4.60 7.98
CA LEU A 64 3.44 6.07 8.05
C LEU A 64 2.73 6.68 6.84
N PHE A 65 2.99 6.13 5.64
CA PHE A 65 2.38 6.60 4.39
C PHE A 65 1.05 5.92 4.06
N TYR A 66 0.52 5.15 5.01
CA TYR A 66 -0.82 4.62 4.88
C TYR A 66 -1.83 5.74 4.64
N LYS A 67 -2.74 5.52 3.69
CA LYS A 67 -3.72 6.54 3.28
C LYS A 67 -5.11 5.97 3.10
N THR A 68 -6.10 6.75 3.44
CA THR A 68 -7.50 6.52 3.07
C THR A 68 -7.86 7.38 1.88
N LEU A 69 -8.78 6.91 1.05
CA LEU A 69 -9.24 7.63 -0.12
C LEU A 69 -10.72 7.95 0.02
N LYS A 70 -11.07 9.21 -0.16
CA LYS A 70 -12.45 9.67 -0.30
C LYS A 70 -12.62 10.21 -1.71
N ILE A 71 -13.74 9.88 -2.37
CA ILE A 71 -14.05 10.30 -3.72
C ILE A 71 -15.30 11.13 -3.67
N THR A 72 -15.21 12.36 -4.15
CA THR A 72 -16.35 13.25 -4.41
C THR A 72 -16.66 13.25 -5.91
N HIS A 73 -17.64 14.04 -6.32
CA HIS A 73 -17.93 14.22 -7.75
C HIS A 73 -16.75 14.86 -8.51
N TYR A 74 -16.04 15.79 -7.85
CA TYR A 74 -15.01 16.64 -8.48
C TYR A 74 -13.60 16.33 -8.03
N GLU A 75 -13.41 15.68 -6.87
CA GLU A 75 -12.11 15.53 -6.22
C GLU A 75 -11.85 14.11 -5.76
N LEU A 76 -10.55 13.78 -5.69
CA LEU A 76 -9.98 12.65 -4.96
C LEU A 76 -9.23 13.20 -3.75
N ILE A 77 -9.58 12.73 -2.56
CA ILE A 77 -8.99 13.20 -1.31
C ILE A 77 -8.22 12.03 -0.69
N PHE A 78 -6.90 12.13 -0.69
CA PHE A 78 -6.02 11.20 0.01
C PHE A 78 -5.74 11.75 1.40
N PHE A 79 -6.23 11.06 2.41
CA PHE A 79 -5.97 11.39 3.80
C PHE A 79 -4.96 10.41 4.40
N TYR A 80 -3.88 10.92 4.98
CA TYR A 80 -2.81 10.19 5.66
C TYR A 80 -3.03 10.29 7.18
N PRO A 81 -3.70 9.31 7.82
CA PRO A 81 -4.16 9.44 9.20
C PRO A 81 -3.02 9.67 10.19
N ILE A 82 -1.90 9.00 10.01
CA ILE A 82 -0.75 9.07 10.92
C ILE A 82 -0.02 10.41 10.80
N LEU A 83 0.16 10.86 9.56
CA LEU A 83 0.82 12.15 9.29
C LEU A 83 -0.12 13.35 9.47
N ARG A 84 -1.42 13.09 9.68
CA ARG A 84 -2.50 14.11 9.72
C ARG A 84 -2.46 15.06 8.53
N LYS A 85 -2.09 14.54 7.35
CA LYS A 85 -2.00 15.29 6.10
C LYS A 85 -3.10 14.88 5.16
N GLU A 86 -3.52 15.82 4.33
CA GLU A 86 -4.51 15.62 3.29
C GLU A 86 -3.97 16.13 1.96
N ALA A 87 -4.16 15.34 0.90
CA ALA A 87 -3.87 15.75 -0.47
C ALA A 87 -5.17 15.70 -1.28
N ARG A 88 -5.62 16.84 -1.77
CA ARG A 88 -6.80 16.99 -2.63
C ARG A 88 -6.36 17.07 -4.08
N ILE A 89 -7.01 16.32 -4.93
CA ILE A 89 -6.75 16.24 -6.36
C ILE A 89 -8.06 16.51 -7.09
N GLN A 90 -8.11 17.53 -7.90
CA GLN A 90 -9.25 17.74 -8.77
C GLN A 90 -9.24 16.73 -9.92
N LYS A 91 -10.36 16.09 -10.22
CA LYS A 91 -10.44 15.08 -11.29
C LYS A 91 -10.06 15.63 -12.66
N LYS A 92 -10.29 16.92 -12.89
CA LYS A 92 -9.93 17.61 -14.14
C LYS A 92 -8.40 17.68 -14.35
N ASP A 93 -7.61 17.66 -13.26
CA ASP A 93 -6.15 17.78 -13.33
C ASP A 93 -5.47 16.41 -13.56
N ILE A 94 -6.25 15.33 -13.63
CA ILE A 94 -5.75 13.99 -13.92
C ILE A 94 -5.47 13.89 -15.42
N GLN A 95 -4.18 13.81 -15.75
CA GLN A 95 -3.75 13.66 -17.15
C GLN A 95 -3.88 12.23 -17.63
N LYS A 96 -3.51 11.26 -16.78
CA LYS A 96 -3.47 9.85 -17.17
C LYS A 96 -3.71 8.92 -15.98
N ILE A 97 -4.39 7.81 -16.25
CA ILE A 97 -4.57 6.72 -15.29
C ILE A 97 -4.02 5.46 -15.93
N ASP A 98 -2.87 5.00 -15.43
CA ASP A 98 -2.18 3.82 -15.93
C ASP A 98 -2.36 2.64 -15.00
N PHE A 99 -2.74 1.51 -15.57
CA PHE A 99 -2.77 0.26 -14.85
C PHE A 99 -1.36 -0.34 -14.85
N ILE A 100 -0.71 -0.33 -13.69
CA ILE A 100 0.59 -0.97 -13.51
C ILE A 100 0.32 -2.47 -13.32
N LYS A 101 0.99 -3.30 -14.13
CA LYS A 101 0.88 -4.75 -14.04
C LYS A 101 1.08 -5.22 -12.60
N SER A 102 0.23 -6.16 -12.17
CA SER A 102 0.32 -6.76 -10.84
C SER A 102 1.71 -7.34 -10.58
N GLU A 103 2.27 -7.03 -9.43
CA GLU A 103 3.39 -7.80 -8.92
C GLU A 103 2.82 -9.09 -8.31
N HIS A 104 3.31 -10.20 -8.78
CA HIS A 104 3.02 -11.51 -8.24
C HIS A 104 4.16 -11.87 -7.29
N ILE A 105 3.83 -12.19 -6.04
CA ILE A 105 4.76 -12.87 -5.15
C ILE A 105 4.52 -14.37 -5.34
N PRO A 106 5.33 -15.08 -6.16
CA PRO A 106 5.02 -16.43 -6.62
C PRO A 106 4.81 -17.44 -5.50
N LYS A 107 5.53 -17.27 -4.38
CA LYS A 107 5.46 -18.19 -3.24
C LYS A 107 4.21 -18.05 -2.37
N LEU A 108 3.48 -16.93 -2.46
CA LEU A 108 2.34 -16.67 -1.58
C LEU A 108 1.01 -16.61 -2.33
N TRP A 109 0.99 -16.83 -3.65
CA TRP A 109 -0.21 -16.75 -4.51
C TRP A 109 -0.99 -15.43 -4.35
N ILE A 110 -0.33 -14.38 -3.82
CA ILE A 110 -0.94 -13.08 -3.57
C ILE A 110 -0.73 -12.21 -4.79
N TYR A 111 -1.83 -11.88 -5.47
CA TYR A 111 -1.85 -10.93 -6.57
C TYR A 111 -2.35 -9.58 -6.03
N TYR A 112 -1.65 -8.51 -6.31
CA TYR A 112 -2.17 -7.19 -6.08
C TYR A 112 -1.98 -6.29 -7.31
N TYR A 113 -2.94 -5.41 -7.50
CA TYR A 113 -3.00 -4.52 -8.65
C TYR A 113 -2.65 -3.12 -8.19
N ARG A 114 -1.96 -2.39 -9.07
CA ARG A 114 -1.63 -0.99 -8.82
C ARG A 114 -2.12 -0.16 -9.99
N VAL A 115 -2.66 1.02 -9.68
CA VAL A 115 -3.02 2.04 -10.64
C VAL A 115 -2.25 3.30 -10.30
N LYS A 116 -1.59 3.86 -11.30
CA LYS A 116 -0.88 5.13 -11.22
C LYS A 116 -1.76 6.22 -11.79
N ILE A 117 -2.02 7.24 -11.00
CA ILE A 117 -2.67 8.47 -11.41
C ILE A 117 -1.57 9.50 -11.63
N THR A 118 -1.42 9.94 -12.87
CA THR A 118 -0.41 10.93 -13.28
C THR A 118 -1.06 12.30 -13.37
N MET A 119 -0.45 13.26 -12.73
CA MET A 119 -0.75 14.68 -12.81
C MET A 119 0.50 15.42 -13.31
N GLU A 120 0.38 16.70 -13.60
CA GLU A 120 1.48 17.50 -14.12
C GLU A 120 2.73 17.45 -13.23
N SER A 121 2.58 17.56 -11.91
CA SER A 121 3.72 17.67 -10.98
C SER A 121 3.89 16.44 -10.07
N LYS A 122 2.91 15.54 -10.00
CA LYS A 122 2.90 14.43 -9.01
C LYS A 122 2.24 13.17 -9.55
N ASN A 123 2.68 12.05 -8.99
CA ASN A 123 2.07 10.76 -9.25
C ASN A 123 1.51 10.16 -7.96
N TYR A 124 0.32 9.56 -8.05
CA TYR A 124 -0.31 8.85 -6.94
C TYR A 124 -0.54 7.39 -7.34
N ILE A 125 -0.30 6.49 -6.39
CA ILE A 125 -0.51 5.05 -6.61
C ILE A 125 -1.62 4.59 -5.69
N ILE A 126 -2.58 3.86 -6.26
CA ILE A 126 -3.65 3.15 -5.55
C ILE A 126 -3.41 1.66 -5.74
N SER A 127 -3.41 0.89 -4.64
CA SER A 127 -3.16 -0.55 -4.67
C SER A 127 -4.34 -1.34 -4.15
N SER A 128 -4.63 -2.50 -4.75
CA SER A 128 -5.62 -3.44 -4.25
C SER A 128 -5.22 -4.07 -2.91
N LYS A 129 -3.92 -4.07 -2.57
CA LYS A 129 -3.45 -4.47 -1.24
C LYS A 129 -4.04 -3.60 -0.13
N ASP A 130 -4.22 -2.32 -0.41
CA ASP A 130 -4.63 -1.34 0.60
C ASP A 130 -6.15 -1.22 0.76
N TYR A 131 -6.93 -1.52 -0.31
CA TYR A 131 -8.37 -1.27 -0.34
C TYR A 131 -9.18 -2.48 -0.79
N ARG A 132 -10.12 -2.93 0.04
CA ARG A 132 -11.05 -4.02 -0.29
C ARG A 132 -11.98 -3.68 -1.45
N ASN A 133 -12.35 -2.41 -1.59
CA ASN A 133 -13.21 -1.92 -2.66
C ASN A 133 -12.42 -1.26 -3.81
N PHE A 134 -11.24 -1.79 -4.11
CA PHE A 134 -10.34 -1.27 -5.14
C PHE A 134 -11.00 -1.10 -6.52
N TRP A 135 -11.77 -2.07 -6.98
CA TRP A 135 -12.43 -2.02 -8.28
C TRP A 135 -13.52 -0.95 -8.35
N GLU A 136 -14.27 -0.80 -7.26
CA GLU A 136 -15.27 0.25 -7.12
C GLU A 136 -14.61 1.64 -7.13
N ILE A 137 -13.46 1.79 -6.47
CA ILE A 137 -12.64 3.00 -6.52
C ILE A 137 -12.27 3.33 -7.97
N LEU A 138 -11.73 2.35 -8.71
CA LEU A 138 -11.30 2.56 -10.09
C LEU A 138 -12.46 2.99 -11.00
N ASN A 139 -13.61 2.38 -10.85
CA ASN A 139 -14.81 2.75 -11.60
C ASN A 139 -15.24 4.21 -11.31
N ASN A 140 -15.16 4.63 -10.04
CA ASN A 140 -15.55 5.98 -9.64
C ASN A 140 -14.54 7.08 -10.04
N ILE A 141 -13.28 6.74 -10.30
CA ILE A 141 -12.30 7.68 -10.85
C ILE A 141 -12.28 7.71 -12.38
N GLY A 142 -13.11 6.88 -13.04
CA GLY A 142 -13.18 6.84 -14.50
C GLY A 142 -12.04 6.08 -15.17
N ALA A 143 -11.38 5.18 -14.46
CA ALA A 143 -10.32 4.34 -15.03
C ALA A 143 -10.91 3.40 -16.08
N LYS A 144 -10.50 3.56 -17.35
CA LYS A 144 -10.87 2.64 -18.43
C LYS A 144 -10.09 1.34 -18.27
N LEU A 145 -10.67 0.39 -17.57
CA LEU A 145 -10.07 -0.93 -17.39
C LEU A 145 -10.35 -1.82 -18.61
N PRO A 146 -9.39 -2.61 -19.09
CA PRO A 146 -9.64 -3.56 -20.15
C PRO A 146 -10.64 -4.62 -19.69
N LYS A 147 -11.84 -4.63 -20.30
CA LYS A 147 -12.98 -5.49 -19.93
C LYS A 147 -12.61 -6.96 -19.70
N ARG A 148 -11.78 -7.54 -20.58
CA ARG A 148 -11.31 -8.93 -20.47
C ARG A 148 -10.54 -9.25 -19.18
N LYS A 149 -9.89 -8.25 -18.55
CA LYS A 149 -9.18 -8.47 -17.29
C LYS A 149 -10.11 -8.49 -16.08
N ILE A 150 -11.18 -7.70 -16.09
CA ILE A 150 -12.11 -7.63 -14.96
C ILE A 150 -12.85 -8.96 -14.77
N GLU A 151 -13.29 -9.61 -15.84
CA GLU A 151 -14.01 -10.88 -15.77
C GLU A 151 -13.15 -12.04 -15.26
N SER A 152 -11.88 -12.10 -15.67
CA SER A 152 -10.94 -13.12 -15.18
C SER A 152 -10.61 -12.99 -13.69
N TYR A 153 -10.83 -11.81 -13.11
CA TYR A 153 -10.53 -11.53 -11.71
C TYR A 153 -11.75 -11.75 -10.81
N LYS A 154 -12.96 -11.40 -11.26
CA LYS A 154 -14.19 -11.71 -10.52
C LYS A 154 -14.40 -13.20 -10.30
N LYS A 155 -13.95 -14.06 -11.24
CA LYS A 155 -14.00 -15.52 -11.12
C LYS A 155 -13.03 -16.13 -10.10
N ARG A 156 -12.07 -15.36 -9.55
CA ARG A 156 -11.08 -15.85 -8.58
C ARG A 156 -11.34 -15.39 -7.14
N GLU A 157 -12.33 -14.53 -6.93
CA GLU A 157 -12.75 -14.05 -5.60
C GLU A 157 -13.98 -14.79 -5.04
N VAL A 158 -14.46 -15.85 -5.75
CA VAL A 158 -15.54 -16.74 -5.31
C VAL A 158 -14.98 -18.05 -4.79
#